data_143f6649cf9c20a4721446314f78b5ee
#
_entry.id   143f6649cf9c20a4721446314f78b5ee
#
_cell.length_a   1.000
_cell.length_b   1.000
_cell.length_c   1.000
_cell.angle_alpha   90.00
_cell.angle_beta   90.00
_cell.angle_gamma   90.00
#
_symmetry.space_group_name_H-M   'P 1'
#
loop_
_entity.id
_entity.type
_entity.pdbx_description
1 polymer ?
#
loop_
_entity_poly.entity_id
_entity_poly.type
_entity_poly.pdbx_seq_one_letter_code
_entity_poly.pdbx_strand_id
1 'polypeptide(L)'
;TRLPIALIKKHLLGIHNVSFFVPKTPLQRGLWALAHESSMFPSRGAQLLRDLTSQNVIEAHLVTSRFAFLEQNLYQFLNRWNLRQCFTSITLNKREEQPHKYKERVIRKMKFDYFLEDNWDIVAHLSSAVTDTEIHWIYNLLDRNRVYPTKHPYLEHALQDIIKKKHRSS
;
A
#
# COMPACT_ATOMS: atom_id res chain seq x y z
N THR A 1 2.56 -3.87 -13.73
CA THR A 1 1.81 -3.31 -14.86
C THR A 1 0.93 -2.12 -14.45
N ARG A 2 1.43 -1.18 -13.64
CA ARG A 2 0.76 0.10 -13.32
C ARG A 2 1.25 1.26 -14.21
N LEU A 3 2.11 0.96 -15.19
CA LEU A 3 2.75 1.94 -16.07
C LEU A 3 1.76 2.84 -16.86
N PRO A 4 0.70 2.34 -17.51
CA PRO A 4 -0.09 3.20 -18.40
C PRO A 4 -0.89 4.27 -17.65
N ILE A 5 -1.42 3.97 -16.46
CA ILE A 5 -2.25 4.91 -15.72
C ILE A 5 -1.40 6.04 -15.10
N ALA A 6 -0.20 5.73 -14.60
CA ALA A 6 0.73 6.73 -14.06
C ALA A 6 1.28 7.68 -15.14
N LEU A 7 1.56 7.16 -16.35
CA LEU A 7 2.00 7.97 -17.51
C LEU A 7 0.89 8.88 -18.02
N ILE A 8 -0.34 8.39 -18.10
CA ILE A 8 -1.51 9.19 -18.52
C ILE A 8 -1.77 10.33 -17.52
N LYS A 9 -1.69 10.07 -16.22
CA LYS A 9 -1.84 11.12 -15.19
C LYS A 9 -0.77 12.22 -15.30
N LYS A 10 0.49 11.84 -15.50
CA LYS A 10 1.61 12.78 -15.46
C LYS A 10 1.72 13.64 -16.73
N HIS A 11 1.38 13.10 -17.90
CA HIS A 11 1.58 13.78 -19.19
C HIS A 11 0.33 14.43 -19.78
N LEU A 12 -0.87 13.94 -19.49
CA LEU A 12 -2.09 14.45 -20.12
C LEU A 12 -2.89 15.43 -19.24
N LEU A 13 -2.75 15.40 -17.92
CA LEU A 13 -3.63 16.19 -17.05
C LEU A 13 -2.95 17.31 -16.26
N GLY A 14 -1.63 17.44 -16.28
CA GLY A 14 -0.92 18.54 -15.61
C GLY A 14 -1.27 18.76 -14.12
N ILE A 15 -1.85 17.73 -13.47
CA ILE A 15 -2.41 17.85 -12.12
C ILE A 15 -1.28 17.69 -11.11
N HIS A 16 -0.81 18.80 -10.57
CA HIS A 16 0.14 18.85 -9.46
C HIS A 16 -0.50 18.72 -8.07
N ASN A 17 -1.81 18.54 -7.99
CA ASN A 17 -2.52 18.33 -6.73
C ASN A 17 -2.66 16.85 -6.40
N VAL A 18 -2.45 16.49 -5.12
CA VAL A 18 -2.57 15.14 -4.55
C VAL A 18 -4.03 14.64 -4.51
N SER A 19 -4.86 15.03 -5.49
CA SER A 19 -6.23 14.54 -5.59
C SER A 19 -6.28 13.27 -6.42
N PHE A 20 -6.75 12.19 -5.78
CA PHE A 20 -6.96 10.91 -6.44
C PHE A 20 -8.36 10.86 -7.05
N PHE A 21 -8.44 10.29 -8.26
CA PHE A 21 -9.73 10.11 -8.94
C PHE A 21 -10.59 9.09 -8.17
N VAL A 22 -11.82 9.50 -7.83
CA VAL A 22 -12.83 8.64 -7.21
C VAL A 22 -13.89 8.30 -8.26
N PRO A 23 -14.06 7.02 -8.66
CA PRO A 23 -15.03 6.62 -9.66
C PRO A 23 -16.47 6.75 -9.11
N LYS A 24 -17.28 7.60 -9.75
CA LYS A 24 -18.66 7.89 -9.32
C LYS A 24 -19.71 7.13 -10.11
N THR A 25 -19.48 6.85 -11.40
CA THR A 25 -20.44 6.17 -12.26
C THR A 25 -20.20 4.64 -12.30
N PRO A 26 -21.23 3.81 -12.59
CA PRO A 26 -21.07 2.36 -12.74
C PRO A 26 -19.99 1.97 -13.77
N LEU A 27 -19.94 2.67 -14.91
CA LEU A 27 -18.91 2.46 -15.94
C LEU A 27 -17.51 2.74 -15.43
N GLN A 28 -17.31 3.86 -14.71
CA GLN A 28 -16.03 4.21 -14.10
C GLN A 28 -15.61 3.18 -13.04
N ARG A 29 -16.57 2.67 -12.24
CA ARG A 29 -16.33 1.60 -11.25
C ARG A 29 -15.92 0.30 -11.93
N GLY A 30 -16.55 -0.08 -13.03
CA GLY A 30 -16.20 -1.26 -13.84
C GLY A 30 -14.79 -1.16 -14.42
N LEU A 31 -14.44 -0.04 -15.06
CA LEU A 31 -13.09 0.21 -15.57
C LEU A 31 -12.04 0.25 -14.48
N TRP A 32 -12.38 0.80 -13.31
CA TRP A 32 -11.50 0.83 -12.15
C TRP A 32 -11.28 -0.57 -11.56
N ALA A 33 -12.33 -1.41 -11.53
CA ALA A 33 -12.22 -2.81 -11.13
C ALA A 33 -11.25 -3.58 -12.05
N LEU A 34 -11.41 -3.48 -13.37
CA LEU A 34 -10.52 -4.08 -14.35
C LEU A 34 -9.07 -3.62 -14.19
N ALA A 35 -8.83 -2.35 -13.92
CA ALA A 35 -7.49 -1.82 -13.68
C ALA A 35 -6.88 -2.40 -12.39
N HIS A 36 -7.67 -2.72 -11.38
CA HIS A 36 -7.21 -3.34 -10.14
C HIS A 36 -7.09 -4.87 -10.21
N GLU A 37 -7.79 -5.55 -11.11
CA GLU A 37 -7.61 -6.97 -11.40
C GLU A 37 -6.23 -7.27 -11.99
N SER A 38 -5.54 -6.29 -12.58
CA SER A 38 -4.18 -6.45 -13.09
C SER A 38 -3.13 -6.77 -12.00
N SER A 39 -3.47 -6.65 -10.72
CA SER A 39 -2.66 -7.11 -9.59
C SER A 39 -2.93 -8.60 -9.29
N MET A 40 -2.80 -9.47 -10.32
CA MET A 40 -3.16 -10.90 -10.20
C MET A 40 -2.13 -11.72 -9.42
N PHE A 41 -0.92 -11.22 -9.21
CA PHE A 41 0.16 -11.93 -8.54
C PHE A 41 0.56 -11.26 -7.23
N PRO A 42 0.91 -12.05 -6.20
CA PRO A 42 1.44 -11.50 -4.97
C PRO A 42 2.79 -10.82 -5.22
N SER A 43 3.11 -9.84 -4.40
CA SER A 43 4.42 -9.18 -4.47
C SER A 43 5.53 -10.15 -4.06
N ARG A 44 6.74 -9.91 -4.56
CA ARG A 44 7.94 -10.56 -4.03
C ARG A 44 8.08 -10.21 -2.55
N GLY A 45 8.19 -11.22 -1.69
CA GLY A 45 8.16 -11.10 -0.22
C GLY A 45 6.87 -11.58 0.43
N ALA A 46 5.86 -12.02 -0.35
CA ALA A 46 4.63 -12.57 0.23
C ALA A 46 4.90 -13.85 1.05
N GLN A 47 5.89 -14.67 0.64
CA GLN A 47 6.29 -15.84 1.42
C GLN A 47 6.92 -15.39 2.76
N LEU A 48 7.86 -14.46 2.72
CA LEU A 48 8.48 -13.93 3.94
C LEU A 48 7.44 -13.33 4.90
N LEU A 49 6.44 -12.62 4.38
CA LEU A 49 5.34 -12.11 5.19
C LEU A 49 4.60 -13.24 5.91
N ARG A 50 4.26 -14.33 5.19
CA ARG A 50 3.61 -15.50 5.79
C ARG A 50 4.45 -16.12 6.91
N ASP A 51 5.75 -16.30 6.65
CA ASP A 51 6.67 -16.92 7.61
C ASP A 51 6.79 -16.08 8.88
N LEU A 52 6.96 -14.77 8.74
CA LEU A 52 7.08 -13.85 9.86
C LEU A 52 5.81 -13.73 10.70
N THR A 53 4.66 -13.71 10.06
CA THR A 53 3.37 -13.62 10.78
C THR A 53 3.00 -14.94 11.44
N SER A 54 3.25 -16.09 10.78
CA SER A 54 2.99 -17.40 11.37
C SER A 54 3.87 -17.72 12.58
N GLN A 55 5.08 -17.17 12.61
CA GLN A 55 6.02 -17.29 13.73
C GLN A 55 5.82 -16.20 14.80
N ASN A 56 4.82 -15.34 14.66
CA ASN A 56 4.56 -14.18 15.55
C ASN A 56 5.76 -13.23 15.70
N VAL A 57 6.64 -13.16 14.70
CA VAL A 57 7.77 -12.22 14.67
C VAL A 57 7.26 -10.80 14.44
N ILE A 58 6.23 -10.66 13.59
CA ILE A 58 5.54 -9.40 13.33
C ILE A 58 4.02 -9.59 13.41
N GLU A 59 3.33 -8.53 13.78
CA GLU A 59 1.90 -8.38 13.58
C GLU A 59 1.65 -7.52 12.34
N ALA A 60 0.87 -8.01 11.39
CA ALA A 60 0.63 -7.33 10.13
C ALA A 60 -0.83 -6.89 9.98
N HIS A 61 -1.02 -5.68 9.48
CA HIS A 61 -2.33 -5.10 9.17
C HIS A 61 -2.37 -4.66 7.72
N LEU A 62 -3.47 -4.94 7.02
CA LEU A 62 -3.67 -4.49 5.65
C LEU A 62 -4.54 -3.23 5.63
N VAL A 63 -3.94 -2.09 5.25
CA VAL A 63 -4.64 -0.82 5.04
C VAL A 63 -4.69 -0.53 3.55
N THR A 64 -5.85 -0.56 2.95
CA THR A 64 -6.01 -0.35 1.51
C THR A 64 -7.00 0.77 1.21
N SER A 65 -6.60 1.65 0.28
CA SER A 65 -7.49 2.71 -0.22
C SER A 65 -8.51 2.21 -1.25
N ARG A 66 -8.63 0.88 -1.44
CA ARG A 66 -9.69 0.31 -2.29
C ARG A 66 -11.05 0.66 -1.72
N PHE A 67 -11.95 1.05 -2.63
CA PHE A 67 -13.32 1.38 -2.28
C PHE A 67 -14.14 0.13 -1.91
N ALA A 68 -15.23 0.32 -1.20
CA ALA A 68 -16.07 -0.77 -0.71
C ALA A 68 -16.51 -1.75 -1.80
N PHE A 69 -16.79 -1.27 -3.03
CA PHE A 69 -17.20 -2.13 -4.15
C PHE A 69 -16.10 -3.10 -4.63
N LEU A 70 -14.84 -2.93 -4.22
CA LEU A 70 -13.71 -3.83 -4.50
C LEU A 70 -13.39 -4.78 -3.34
N GLU A 71 -14.17 -4.78 -2.28
CA GLU A 71 -13.93 -5.59 -1.08
C GLU A 71 -13.90 -7.08 -1.42
N GLN A 72 -14.89 -7.57 -2.19
CA GLN A 72 -14.95 -8.98 -2.57
C GLN A 72 -13.73 -9.41 -3.41
N ASN A 73 -13.32 -8.61 -4.38
CA ASN A 73 -12.14 -8.88 -5.21
C ASN A 73 -10.87 -8.95 -4.35
N LEU A 74 -10.75 -8.08 -3.34
CA LEU A 74 -9.63 -8.12 -2.41
C LEU A 74 -9.59 -9.44 -1.63
N TYR A 75 -10.72 -9.85 -1.04
CA TYR A 75 -10.77 -11.11 -0.28
C TYR A 75 -10.52 -12.33 -1.16
N GLN A 76 -11.05 -12.36 -2.39
CA GLN A 76 -10.76 -13.43 -3.35
C GLN A 76 -9.25 -13.51 -3.66
N PHE A 77 -8.59 -12.36 -3.87
CA PHE A 77 -7.15 -12.30 -4.07
C PHE A 77 -6.38 -12.83 -2.86
N LEU A 78 -6.71 -12.37 -1.65
CA LEU A 78 -6.04 -12.77 -0.42
C LEU A 78 -6.21 -14.27 -0.14
N ASN A 79 -7.40 -14.82 -0.39
CA ASN A 79 -7.67 -16.26 -0.20
C ASN A 79 -6.93 -17.10 -1.24
N ARG A 80 -6.96 -16.69 -2.52
CA ARG A 80 -6.24 -17.39 -3.62
C ARG A 80 -4.76 -17.58 -3.32
N TRP A 81 -4.15 -16.60 -2.68
CA TRP A 81 -2.72 -16.61 -2.40
C TRP A 81 -2.37 -16.93 -0.95
N ASN A 82 -3.32 -17.42 -0.16
CA ASN A 82 -3.13 -17.75 1.26
C ASN A 82 -2.50 -16.59 2.06
N LEU A 83 -2.97 -15.36 1.79
CA LEU A 83 -2.49 -14.15 2.48
C LEU A 83 -3.47 -13.62 3.51
N ARG A 84 -4.73 -14.11 3.53
CA ARG A 84 -5.76 -13.61 4.46
C ARG A 84 -5.34 -13.78 5.92
N GLN A 85 -4.78 -14.94 6.26
CA GLN A 85 -4.34 -15.27 7.61
C GLN A 85 -3.09 -14.50 8.08
N CYS A 86 -2.37 -13.84 7.17
CA CYS A 86 -1.21 -13.03 7.55
C CYS A 86 -1.61 -11.72 8.24
N PHE A 87 -2.87 -11.31 8.12
CA PHE A 87 -3.31 -10.00 8.61
C PHE A 87 -4.25 -10.13 9.80
N THR A 88 -3.85 -9.53 10.93
CA THR A 88 -4.70 -9.36 12.12
C THR A 88 -5.93 -8.53 11.79
N SER A 89 -5.79 -7.49 10.98
CA SER A 89 -6.92 -6.70 10.51
C SER A 89 -6.77 -6.27 9.05
N ILE A 90 -7.92 -6.09 8.39
CA ILE A 90 -8.01 -5.55 7.02
C ILE A 90 -8.94 -4.35 7.06
N THR A 91 -8.41 -3.19 6.70
CA THR A 91 -9.13 -1.91 6.75
C THR A 91 -9.26 -1.32 5.35
N LEU A 92 -10.51 -1.11 4.90
CA LEU A 92 -10.86 -0.56 3.60
C LEU A 92 -11.35 0.88 3.72
N ASN A 93 -11.19 1.64 2.64
CA ASN A 93 -11.69 3.00 2.54
C ASN A 93 -13.21 3.05 2.24
N LYS A 94 -14.03 2.68 3.22
CA LYS A 94 -15.49 2.63 3.08
C LYS A 94 -16.16 4.00 2.94
N ARG A 95 -15.46 5.08 3.29
CA ARG A 95 -15.97 6.47 3.23
C ARG A 95 -15.55 7.20 1.96
N GLU A 96 -14.89 6.53 1.03
CA GLU A 96 -14.39 7.11 -0.22
C GLU A 96 -13.52 8.36 0.00
N GLU A 97 -12.78 8.39 1.12
CA GLU A 97 -11.84 9.45 1.46
C GLU A 97 -10.67 9.49 0.46
N GLN A 98 -10.01 10.64 0.35
CA GLN A 98 -8.77 10.71 -0.40
C GLN A 98 -7.72 9.75 0.20
N PRO A 99 -7.04 8.92 -0.61
CA PRO A 99 -6.17 7.84 -0.14
C PRO A 99 -5.13 8.25 0.90
N HIS A 100 -4.48 9.40 0.71
CA HIS A 100 -3.47 9.90 1.65
C HIS A 100 -4.07 10.28 3.01
N LYS A 101 -5.23 10.96 3.04
CA LYS A 101 -5.94 11.34 4.27
C LYS A 101 -6.49 10.13 5.00
N TYR A 102 -7.06 9.18 4.25
CA TYR A 102 -7.54 7.94 4.81
C TYR A 102 -6.42 7.16 5.51
N LYS A 103 -5.27 6.96 4.84
CA LYS A 103 -4.13 6.24 5.41
C LYS A 103 -3.55 6.97 6.61
N GLU A 104 -3.37 8.29 6.54
CA GLU A 104 -2.95 9.10 7.69
C GLU A 104 -3.85 8.89 8.90
N ARG A 105 -5.16 8.99 8.73
CA ARG A 105 -6.13 8.77 9.80
C ARG A 105 -6.04 7.37 10.42
N VAL A 106 -5.88 6.34 9.58
CA VAL A 106 -5.75 4.95 10.06
C VAL A 106 -4.44 4.77 10.83
N ILE A 107 -3.32 5.27 10.31
CA ILE A 107 -2.00 5.18 10.96
C ILE A 107 -2.03 5.85 12.32
N ARG A 108 -2.55 7.08 12.42
CA ARG A 108 -2.68 7.79 13.70
C ARG A 108 -3.55 7.06 14.72
N LYS A 109 -4.63 6.39 14.25
CA LYS A 109 -5.52 5.61 15.12
C LYS A 109 -4.87 4.32 15.61
N MET A 110 -4.20 3.61 14.71
CA MET A 110 -3.64 2.27 14.99
C MET A 110 -2.24 2.32 15.60
N LYS A 111 -1.52 3.45 15.45
CA LYS A 111 -0.16 3.68 15.98
C LYS A 111 0.81 2.58 15.55
N PHE A 112 0.89 2.33 14.25
CA PHE A 112 1.83 1.36 13.69
C PHE A 112 3.29 1.82 13.90
N ASP A 113 4.20 0.89 14.21
CA ASP A 113 5.64 1.17 14.24
C ASP A 113 6.17 1.45 12.83
N TYR A 114 5.68 0.67 11.85
CA TYR A 114 6.11 0.73 10.45
C TYR A 114 4.92 0.77 9.51
N PHE A 115 5.02 1.52 8.43
CA PHE A 115 4.02 1.54 7.37
C PHE A 115 4.66 1.44 5.99
N LEU A 116 4.26 0.44 5.20
CA LEU A 116 4.79 0.19 3.87
C LEU A 116 3.83 0.71 2.80
N GLU A 117 4.34 1.51 1.87
CA GLU A 117 3.55 2.18 0.82
C GLU A 117 4.26 2.13 -0.53
N ASP A 118 3.51 1.91 -1.61
CA ASP A 118 4.03 1.85 -2.98
C ASP A 118 3.77 3.12 -3.80
N ASN A 119 2.95 4.03 -3.33
CA ASN A 119 2.62 5.27 -4.01
C ASN A 119 3.42 6.44 -3.44
N TRP A 120 4.28 7.04 -4.27
CA TRP A 120 5.14 8.15 -3.86
C TRP A 120 4.37 9.34 -3.28
N ASP A 121 3.25 9.73 -3.88
CA ASP A 121 2.49 10.90 -3.41
C ASP A 121 1.91 10.68 -2.00
N ILE A 122 1.57 9.43 -1.69
CA ILE A 122 1.12 9.05 -0.34
C ILE A 122 2.32 9.01 0.62
N VAL A 123 3.46 8.44 0.21
CA VAL A 123 4.69 8.43 1.02
C VAL A 123 5.11 9.85 1.39
N ALA A 124 5.18 10.75 0.42
CA ALA A 124 5.56 12.15 0.64
C ALA A 124 4.62 12.84 1.65
N HIS A 125 3.31 12.61 1.52
CA HIS A 125 2.33 13.15 2.47
C HIS A 125 2.52 12.56 3.87
N LEU A 126 2.57 11.24 3.99
CA LEU A 126 2.67 10.57 5.29
C LEU A 126 3.96 10.90 6.03
N SER A 127 5.09 11.02 5.32
CA SER A 127 6.40 11.35 5.91
C SER A 127 6.42 12.73 6.57
N SER A 128 5.58 13.66 6.12
CA SER A 128 5.43 14.98 6.75
C SER A 128 4.33 15.03 7.80
N ALA A 129 3.30 14.19 7.66
CA ALA A 129 2.12 14.23 8.50
C ALA A 129 2.20 13.29 9.72
N VAL A 130 2.95 12.20 9.65
CA VAL A 130 3.02 11.18 10.70
C VAL A 130 4.48 11.02 11.15
N THR A 131 4.77 11.33 12.43
CA THR A 131 6.14 11.32 12.99
C THR A 131 6.43 10.05 13.79
N ASP A 132 5.41 9.39 14.33
CA ASP A 132 5.54 8.27 15.27
C ASP A 132 5.54 6.90 14.56
N THR A 133 5.44 6.90 13.22
CA THR A 133 5.46 5.70 12.37
C THR A 133 6.54 5.84 11.31
N GLU A 134 7.43 4.86 11.21
CA GLU A 134 8.44 4.85 10.15
C GLU A 134 7.80 4.43 8.82
N ILE A 135 7.85 5.33 7.81
CA ILE A 135 7.26 5.07 6.49
C ILE A 135 8.31 4.43 5.59
N HIS A 136 8.06 3.21 5.12
CA HIS A 136 8.88 2.49 4.16
C HIS A 136 8.28 2.57 2.76
N TRP A 137 9.08 3.00 1.79
CA TRP A 137 8.63 3.14 0.41
C TRP A 137 9.08 1.98 -0.48
N ILE A 138 8.09 1.28 -1.08
CA ILE A 138 8.34 0.27 -2.11
C ILE A 138 8.23 0.96 -3.46
N TYR A 139 9.38 1.35 -4.04
CA TYR A 139 9.40 2.15 -5.26
C TYR A 139 9.09 1.34 -6.53
N ASN A 140 8.55 2.03 -7.54
CA ASN A 140 8.40 1.51 -8.89
C ASN A 140 9.53 2.02 -9.82
N LEU A 141 9.63 1.45 -11.03
CA LEU A 141 10.68 1.80 -12.00
C LEU A 141 10.69 3.30 -12.37
N LEU A 142 9.53 3.97 -12.39
CA LEU A 142 9.43 5.38 -12.78
C LEU A 142 10.00 6.32 -11.71
N ASP A 143 9.93 5.90 -10.45
CA ASP A 143 10.35 6.69 -9.29
C ASP A 143 11.72 6.26 -8.74
N ARG A 144 12.42 5.35 -9.43
CA ARG A 144 13.69 4.76 -8.95
C ARG A 144 14.77 5.80 -8.62
N ASN A 145 14.77 6.95 -9.28
CA ASN A 145 15.77 8.01 -9.09
C ASN A 145 15.46 8.95 -7.93
N ARG A 146 14.27 8.83 -7.29
CA ARG A 146 13.95 9.64 -6.13
C ARG A 146 14.72 9.16 -4.91
N VAL A 147 15.22 10.10 -4.13
CA VAL A 147 15.94 9.80 -2.87
C VAL A 147 14.93 9.73 -1.72
N TYR A 148 15.00 8.66 -0.95
CA TYR A 148 14.20 8.49 0.26
C TYR A 148 14.93 7.50 1.21
N PRO A 149 14.98 7.77 2.54
CA PRO A 149 15.82 7.00 3.48
C PRO A 149 15.47 5.52 3.55
N THR A 150 14.18 5.20 3.63
CA THR A 150 13.63 3.84 3.77
C THR A 150 13.01 3.35 2.47
N LYS A 151 13.82 3.37 1.39
CA LYS A 151 13.43 3.02 0.04
C LYS A 151 13.83 1.59 -0.30
N HIS A 152 12.86 0.81 -0.80
CA HIS A 152 13.08 -0.61 -1.11
C HIS A 152 12.54 -0.98 -2.51
N PRO A 153 13.22 -1.88 -3.25
CA PRO A 153 12.73 -2.33 -4.56
C PRO A 153 11.53 -3.28 -4.45
N TYR A 154 11.41 -4.02 -3.34
CA TYR A 154 10.37 -5.03 -3.12
C TYR A 154 9.97 -5.09 -1.64
N LEU A 155 8.79 -5.65 -1.37
CA LEU A 155 8.29 -5.94 -0.02
C LEU A 155 9.28 -6.77 0.81
N GLU A 156 9.93 -7.75 0.20
CA GLU A 156 10.92 -8.61 0.85
C GLU A 156 12.05 -7.80 1.51
N HIS A 157 12.61 -6.82 0.79
CA HIS A 157 13.69 -5.97 1.32
C HIS A 157 13.20 -5.06 2.45
N ALA A 158 12.00 -4.53 2.34
CA ALA A 158 11.40 -3.72 3.41
C ALA A 158 11.22 -4.55 4.69
N LEU A 159 10.67 -5.76 4.58
CA LEU A 159 10.50 -6.66 5.72
C LEU A 159 11.85 -7.06 6.35
N GLN A 160 12.87 -7.36 5.54
CA GLN A 160 14.21 -7.68 6.04
C GLN A 160 14.84 -6.49 6.80
N ASP A 161 14.66 -5.26 6.31
CA ASP A 161 15.16 -4.07 6.98
C ASP A 161 14.47 -3.85 8.34
N ILE A 162 13.16 -3.97 8.39
CA ILE A 162 12.38 -3.88 9.63
C ILE A 162 12.85 -4.88 10.68
N ILE A 163 13.07 -6.15 10.28
CA ILE A 163 13.53 -7.19 11.20
C ILE A 163 14.92 -6.87 11.73
N LYS A 164 15.85 -6.45 10.86
CA LYS A 164 17.20 -6.05 11.27
C LYS A 164 17.18 -4.90 12.29
N LYS A 165 16.28 -3.93 12.11
CA LYS A 165 16.12 -2.81 13.06
C LYS A 165 15.58 -3.29 14.40
N LYS A 166 14.57 -4.15 14.39
CA LYS A 166 14.00 -4.73 15.61
C LYS A 166 15.05 -5.48 16.44
N HIS A 167 15.91 -6.29 15.80
CA HIS A 167 17.00 -7.00 16.50
C HIS A 167 18.10 -6.09 17.04
N ARG A 168 18.26 -4.88 16.52
CA ARG A 168 19.23 -3.90 17.05
C ARG A 168 18.69 -3.09 18.22
N SER A 169 17.37 -3.04 18.38
CA SER A 169 16.69 -2.28 19.44
C SER A 169 16.30 -3.14 20.64
N SER A 170 16.47 -4.46 20.54
CA SER A 170 16.28 -5.47 21.60
C SER A 170 17.61 -5.81 22.26
#